data_c670894bb83b6ca487ef0d871291cd2b
#
_entry.id   c670894bb83b6ca487ef0d871291cd2b
#
_cell.length_a   1.000
_cell.length_b   1.000
_cell.length_c   1.000
_cell.angle_alpha   90.00
_cell.angle_beta   90.00
_cell.angle_gamma   90.00
#
_symmetry.space_group_name_H-M   'P 1'
#
loop_
_entity.id
_entity.type
_entity.pdbx_description
1 polymer ?
#
loop_
_entity_poly.entity_id
_entity_poly.type
_entity_poly.pdbx_seq_one_letter_code
_entity_poly.pdbx_strand_id
1 'polypeptide(L)'
;MRPSVLHLFALLLLLPFATSPLHAQDWAKTRLDASPRHHEYVPLKHGDRTVQAFVVYPEVKTKAPVIILIHEIFGLSDWAKEMADELAGQGFIVVAPDLLTGFGPNGGGSDAFPSMDATTKAVSGLDAAVVNADLDAAADYAKKIPAANGKIAVAGFCWGGSKSFAFAAHRKDLSAAFVFYGTGPSDVTTITAPVYGFYAEKDARVDATIPATTDAMKAAGKKFDPVTYDGAGHGFMRAGEDPTQPTGNTTPEMAAANKKAREQGFTRLVTLIKEMKSAPVASNTTRNKTVATRKSAAPAMQCHDPATQTAGSM
;
A
#
# COMPACT_ATOMS: atom_id res chain seq x y z
N MET A 1 -40.41 54.51 -53.13
CA MET A 1 -39.07 53.96 -52.92
C MET A 1 -38.99 53.44 -51.47
N ARG A 2 -39.00 52.13 -51.26
CA ARG A 2 -38.86 51.51 -49.91
C ARG A 2 -37.47 50.84 -49.90
N PRO A 3 -36.64 51.04 -48.85
CA PRO A 3 -35.37 50.32 -48.75
C PRO A 3 -35.59 48.93 -48.21
N SER A 4 -35.06 47.93 -48.90
CA SER A 4 -35.00 46.53 -48.47
C SER A 4 -33.98 46.37 -47.36
N VAL A 5 -34.40 45.85 -46.16
CA VAL A 5 -33.51 45.50 -45.08
C VAL A 5 -33.02 44.07 -45.29
N LEU A 6 -31.72 43.94 -45.54
CA LEU A 6 -31.00 42.71 -45.75
C LEU A 6 -30.70 42.12 -44.34
N HIS A 7 -31.39 41.06 -43.98
CA HIS A 7 -31.09 40.31 -42.70
C HIS A 7 -29.89 39.41 -42.93
N LEU A 8 -28.78 39.80 -42.35
CA LEU A 8 -27.56 38.97 -42.26
C LEU A 8 -27.75 37.95 -41.13
N PHE A 9 -28.07 36.70 -41.48
CA PHE A 9 -28.04 35.58 -40.52
C PHE A 9 -26.57 35.20 -40.25
N ALA A 10 -26.06 35.58 -39.09
CA ALA A 10 -24.79 35.10 -38.59
C ALA A 10 -24.97 33.64 -38.12
N LEU A 11 -24.49 32.72 -38.95
CA LEU A 11 -24.40 31.28 -38.60
C LEU A 11 -23.29 31.11 -37.56
N LEU A 12 -23.67 31.01 -36.25
CA LEU A 12 -22.77 30.71 -35.17
C LEU A 12 -22.38 29.21 -35.30
N LEU A 13 -21.22 28.91 -35.88
CA LEU A 13 -20.61 27.59 -35.87
C LEU A 13 -20.26 27.24 -34.42
N LEU A 14 -21.13 26.47 -33.77
CA LEU A 14 -20.80 25.72 -32.54
C LEU A 14 -19.79 24.64 -32.92
N LEU A 15 -18.49 24.96 -32.79
CA LEU A 15 -17.45 23.95 -32.76
C LEU A 15 -17.71 23.06 -31.53
N PRO A 16 -17.86 21.75 -31.70
CA PRO A 16 -17.90 20.87 -30.54
C PRO A 16 -16.53 21.00 -29.83
N PHE A 17 -16.54 21.51 -28.61
CA PHE A 17 -15.42 21.30 -27.69
C PHE A 17 -15.30 19.78 -27.54
N ALA A 18 -14.39 19.20 -28.31
CA ALA A 18 -13.92 17.86 -28.03
C ALA A 18 -13.26 17.92 -26.64
N THR A 19 -14.01 17.56 -25.62
CA THR A 19 -13.44 17.20 -24.33
C THR A 19 -12.61 15.95 -24.60
N SER A 20 -11.31 16.13 -24.84
CA SER A 20 -10.37 15.02 -24.86
C SER A 20 -10.53 14.32 -23.50
N PRO A 21 -10.90 13.04 -23.47
CA PRO A 21 -10.86 12.29 -22.23
C PRO A 21 -9.44 12.37 -21.69
N LEU A 22 -9.30 12.38 -20.38
CA LEU A 22 -8.03 12.47 -19.64
C LEU A 22 -7.10 11.29 -19.99
N HIS A 23 -6.36 11.39 -21.07
CA HIS A 23 -5.36 10.41 -21.50
C HIS A 23 -3.98 10.75 -20.92
N ALA A 24 -3.95 11.28 -19.69
CA ALA A 24 -2.69 11.68 -19.03
C ALA A 24 -1.74 10.50 -18.77
N GLN A 25 -2.13 9.26 -19.08
CA GLN A 25 -1.34 8.05 -18.82
C GLN A 25 -1.40 7.02 -19.96
N ASP A 26 -1.76 7.41 -21.18
CA ASP A 26 -1.80 6.51 -22.35
C ASP A 26 -0.47 5.79 -22.59
N TRP A 27 0.63 6.44 -22.27
CA TRP A 27 1.97 5.84 -22.32
C TRP A 27 2.12 4.64 -21.38
N ALA A 28 1.57 4.72 -20.16
CA ALA A 28 1.62 3.62 -19.18
C ALA A 28 0.77 2.44 -19.67
N LYS A 29 -0.44 2.72 -20.18
CA LYS A 29 -1.28 1.70 -20.81
C LYS A 29 -0.57 1.03 -22.00
N THR A 30 0.08 1.81 -22.86
CA THR A 30 0.82 1.28 -24.01
C THR A 30 1.95 0.34 -23.56
N ARG A 31 2.67 0.67 -22.49
CA ARG A 31 3.70 -0.21 -21.92
C ARG A 31 3.10 -1.50 -21.34
N LEU A 32 1.99 -1.40 -20.61
CA LEU A 32 1.28 -2.55 -20.07
C LEU A 32 0.79 -3.49 -21.18
N ASP A 33 0.19 -2.95 -22.24
CA ASP A 33 -0.31 -3.73 -23.39
C ASP A 33 0.83 -4.45 -24.14
N ALA A 34 2.04 -3.90 -24.11
CA ALA A 34 3.24 -4.48 -24.72
C ALA A 34 4.04 -5.39 -23.77
N SER A 35 3.65 -5.49 -22.50
CA SER A 35 4.38 -6.29 -21.52
C SER A 35 4.24 -7.79 -21.82
N PRO A 36 5.36 -8.56 -21.79
CA PRO A 36 5.31 -10.02 -21.95
C PRO A 36 4.84 -10.75 -20.68
N ARG A 37 4.72 -10.05 -19.54
CA ARG A 37 4.41 -10.64 -18.25
C ARG A 37 2.93 -10.97 -18.11
N HIS A 38 2.64 -12.00 -17.32
CA HIS A 38 1.25 -12.36 -17.00
C HIS A 38 0.64 -11.34 -16.05
N HIS A 39 -0.48 -10.75 -16.48
CA HIS A 39 -1.31 -9.86 -15.68
C HIS A 39 -2.68 -10.48 -15.45
N GLU A 40 -3.21 -10.39 -14.23
CA GLU A 40 -4.57 -10.82 -13.91
C GLU A 40 -5.23 -9.93 -12.87
N TYR A 41 -6.57 -9.91 -12.85
CA TYR A 41 -7.33 -9.35 -11.74
C TYR A 41 -7.85 -10.47 -10.85
N VAL A 42 -7.59 -10.35 -9.56
CA VAL A 42 -7.95 -11.34 -8.55
C VAL A 42 -8.91 -10.73 -7.53
N PRO A 43 -10.07 -11.35 -7.27
CA PRO A 43 -10.97 -10.91 -6.21
C PRO A 43 -10.44 -11.34 -4.84
N LEU A 44 -10.07 -10.40 -4.01
CA LEU A 44 -9.66 -10.59 -2.62
C LEU A 44 -10.86 -10.42 -1.71
N LYS A 45 -11.27 -11.47 -0.99
CA LYS A 45 -12.44 -11.45 -0.12
C LYS A 45 -12.04 -11.34 1.34
N HIS A 46 -12.70 -10.44 2.08
CA HIS A 46 -12.67 -10.38 3.53
C HIS A 46 -14.02 -9.89 4.07
N GLY A 47 -14.60 -10.60 5.03
CA GLY A 47 -15.99 -10.35 5.45
C GLY A 47 -16.93 -10.35 4.24
N ASP A 48 -17.78 -9.35 4.16
CA ASP A 48 -18.73 -9.15 3.05
C ASP A 48 -18.15 -8.33 1.88
N ARG A 49 -16.88 -7.89 1.99
CA ARG A 49 -16.21 -7.07 0.99
C ARG A 49 -15.38 -7.92 0.03
N THR A 50 -15.39 -7.54 -1.24
CA THR A 50 -14.49 -8.05 -2.27
C THR A 50 -13.73 -6.89 -2.87
N VAL A 51 -12.39 -6.97 -2.88
CA VAL A 51 -11.49 -5.98 -3.48
C VAL A 51 -10.84 -6.59 -4.71
N GLN A 52 -10.84 -5.90 -5.83
CA GLN A 52 -10.11 -6.32 -7.02
C GLN A 52 -8.64 -5.96 -6.85
N ALA A 53 -7.74 -6.90 -7.06
CA ALA A 53 -6.32 -6.64 -7.09
C ALA A 53 -5.75 -6.95 -8.47
N PHE A 54 -4.97 -6.04 -9.02
CA PHE A 54 -4.15 -6.28 -10.19
C PHE A 54 -2.89 -7.01 -9.76
N VAL A 55 -2.66 -8.20 -10.31
CA VAL A 55 -1.52 -9.05 -9.95
C VAL A 55 -0.63 -9.24 -11.16
N VAL A 56 0.67 -9.07 -10.97
CA VAL A 56 1.67 -9.27 -12.03
C VAL A 56 2.70 -10.29 -11.56
N TYR A 57 3.00 -11.24 -12.42
CA TYR A 57 3.99 -12.29 -12.17
C TYR A 57 5.27 -12.06 -12.97
N PRO A 58 6.45 -12.26 -12.34
CA PRO A 58 7.72 -12.19 -13.05
C PRO A 58 7.94 -13.41 -13.93
N GLU A 59 8.70 -13.24 -15.01
CA GLU A 59 9.16 -14.34 -15.86
C GLU A 59 10.42 -15.02 -15.27
N VAL A 60 10.26 -15.64 -14.09
CA VAL A 60 11.35 -16.34 -13.39
C VAL A 60 10.98 -17.77 -13.07
N LYS A 61 11.97 -18.66 -13.01
CA LYS A 61 11.78 -20.08 -12.67
C LYS A 61 11.79 -20.37 -11.17
N THR A 62 12.24 -19.41 -10.37
CA THR A 62 12.37 -19.55 -8.90
C THR A 62 11.24 -18.85 -8.19
N LYS A 63 10.96 -19.26 -6.96
CA LYS A 63 10.02 -18.53 -6.10
C LYS A 63 10.49 -17.10 -5.84
N ALA A 64 9.55 -16.15 -5.94
CA ALA A 64 9.81 -14.72 -5.86
C ALA A 64 9.25 -14.08 -4.58
N PRO A 65 9.84 -12.98 -4.09
CA PRO A 65 9.21 -12.17 -3.06
C PRO A 65 7.96 -11.47 -3.62
N VAL A 66 7.00 -11.19 -2.72
CA VAL A 66 5.76 -10.51 -3.07
C VAL A 66 5.79 -9.08 -2.55
N ILE A 67 5.38 -8.14 -3.39
CA ILE A 67 5.21 -6.74 -3.05
C ILE A 67 3.72 -6.41 -3.10
N ILE A 68 3.17 -5.93 -1.98
CA ILE A 68 1.85 -5.30 -1.97
C ILE A 68 2.07 -3.84 -2.36
N LEU A 69 1.57 -3.43 -3.53
CA LEU A 69 1.71 -2.07 -4.03
C LEU A 69 0.49 -1.25 -3.68
N ILE A 70 0.67 -0.18 -2.92
CA ILE A 70 -0.40 0.76 -2.58
C ILE A 70 -0.32 1.97 -3.50
N HIS A 71 -1.38 2.18 -4.27
CA HIS A 71 -1.51 3.26 -5.24
C HIS A 71 -1.47 4.66 -4.61
N GLU A 72 -1.26 5.66 -5.42
CA GLU A 72 -1.33 7.07 -5.03
C GLU A 72 -2.77 7.54 -4.78
N ILE A 73 -2.93 8.83 -4.51
CA ILE A 73 -4.25 9.48 -4.34
C ILE A 73 -5.13 9.41 -5.61
N PHE A 74 -4.55 8.95 -6.72
CA PHE A 74 -5.23 8.80 -8.02
C PHE A 74 -5.88 7.41 -8.23
N GLY A 75 -5.96 6.58 -7.16
CA GLY A 75 -6.45 5.21 -7.28
C GLY A 75 -5.48 4.28 -8.00
N LEU A 76 -5.95 3.09 -8.36
CA LEU A 76 -5.17 2.11 -9.14
C LEU A 76 -5.13 2.54 -10.62
N SER A 77 -4.40 3.63 -10.88
CA SER A 77 -4.21 4.21 -12.21
C SER A 77 -3.31 3.34 -13.10
N ASP A 78 -3.27 3.63 -14.40
CA ASP A 78 -2.40 2.91 -15.34
C ASP A 78 -0.92 3.06 -14.98
N TRP A 79 -0.50 4.20 -14.42
CA TRP A 79 0.84 4.36 -13.86
C TRP A 79 1.11 3.39 -12.69
N ALA A 80 0.15 3.19 -11.79
CA ALA A 80 0.33 2.27 -10.66
C ALA A 80 0.41 0.81 -11.13
N LYS A 81 -0.36 0.45 -12.16
CA LYS A 81 -0.31 -0.87 -12.81
C LYS A 81 1.02 -1.06 -13.56
N GLU A 82 1.50 -0.03 -14.25
CA GLU A 82 2.79 -0.05 -14.97
C GLU A 82 3.96 -0.16 -13.98
N MET A 83 3.93 0.55 -12.85
CA MET A 83 4.93 0.39 -11.78
C MET A 83 4.91 -1.05 -11.22
N ALA A 84 3.75 -1.68 -11.10
CA ALA A 84 3.64 -3.08 -10.70
C ALA A 84 4.29 -4.01 -11.73
N ASP A 85 4.07 -3.74 -13.01
CA ASP A 85 4.69 -4.48 -14.12
C ASP A 85 6.21 -4.30 -14.17
N GLU A 86 6.70 -3.07 -13.97
CA GLU A 86 8.13 -2.75 -13.93
C GLU A 86 8.83 -3.50 -12.77
N LEU A 87 8.20 -3.53 -11.58
CA LEU A 87 8.71 -4.30 -10.45
C LEU A 87 8.70 -5.80 -10.72
N ALA A 88 7.68 -6.31 -11.40
CA ALA A 88 7.66 -7.70 -11.82
C ALA A 88 8.78 -8.03 -12.81
N GLY A 89 9.14 -7.09 -13.69
CA GLY A 89 10.32 -7.17 -14.55
C GLY A 89 11.64 -7.32 -13.78
N GLN A 90 11.67 -6.93 -12.50
CA GLN A 90 12.85 -7.10 -11.63
C GLN A 90 12.86 -8.45 -10.89
N GLY A 91 11.87 -9.30 -11.13
CA GLY A 91 11.76 -10.64 -10.55
C GLY A 91 10.88 -10.74 -9.31
N PHE A 92 9.92 -9.82 -9.12
CA PHE A 92 9.02 -9.78 -7.97
C PHE A 92 7.57 -10.10 -8.40
N ILE A 93 6.82 -10.77 -7.55
CA ILE A 93 5.36 -10.83 -7.71
C ILE A 93 4.79 -9.55 -7.11
N VAL A 94 3.88 -8.89 -7.83
CA VAL A 94 3.26 -7.66 -7.33
C VAL A 94 1.75 -7.84 -7.22
N VAL A 95 1.19 -7.50 -6.07
CA VAL A 95 -0.25 -7.50 -5.78
C VAL A 95 -0.64 -6.05 -5.52
N ALA A 96 -1.39 -5.44 -6.42
CA ALA A 96 -1.82 -4.05 -6.33
C ALA A 96 -3.36 -3.99 -6.15
N PRO A 97 -3.87 -3.93 -4.90
CA PRO A 97 -5.30 -3.84 -4.65
C PRO A 97 -5.85 -2.49 -5.11
N ASP A 98 -7.00 -2.50 -5.79
CA ASP A 98 -7.81 -1.32 -6.05
C ASP A 98 -8.66 -1.01 -4.81
N LEU A 99 -8.13 -0.17 -3.93
CA LEU A 99 -8.77 0.19 -2.67
C LEU A 99 -10.10 0.95 -2.86
N LEU A 100 -10.38 1.42 -4.08
CA LEU A 100 -11.65 2.03 -4.46
C LEU A 100 -12.67 1.02 -4.99
N THR A 101 -12.36 -0.28 -5.07
CA THR A 101 -13.34 -1.30 -5.49
C THR A 101 -14.63 -1.17 -4.67
N GLY A 102 -15.77 -1.07 -5.33
CA GLY A 102 -17.08 -0.94 -4.71
C GLY A 102 -17.45 0.47 -4.26
N PHE A 103 -16.53 1.44 -4.27
CA PHE A 103 -16.79 2.85 -3.91
C PHE A 103 -17.05 3.74 -5.12
N GLY A 104 -16.71 3.26 -6.32
CA GLY A 104 -16.98 3.97 -7.56
C GLY A 104 -18.45 3.90 -7.99
N PRO A 105 -18.85 4.71 -8.98
CA PRO A 105 -20.17 4.64 -9.59
C PRO A 105 -20.55 3.21 -9.97
N ASN A 106 -21.79 2.83 -9.70
CA ASN A 106 -22.34 1.47 -9.96
C ASN A 106 -21.54 0.33 -9.29
N GLY A 107 -20.86 0.62 -8.17
CA GLY A 107 -20.04 -0.37 -7.47
C GLY A 107 -18.69 -0.66 -8.15
N GLY A 108 -18.25 0.20 -9.06
CA GLY A 108 -16.96 0.10 -9.72
C GLY A 108 -15.77 0.45 -8.82
N GLY A 109 -14.58 0.36 -9.38
CA GLY A 109 -13.30 0.71 -8.74
C GLY A 109 -12.76 2.05 -9.21
N SER A 110 -11.43 2.19 -9.21
CA SER A 110 -10.72 3.42 -9.61
C SER A 110 -11.09 3.92 -11.00
N ASP A 111 -11.23 3.01 -11.95
CA ASP A 111 -11.52 3.34 -13.36
C ASP A 111 -12.97 3.82 -13.59
N ALA A 112 -13.87 3.67 -12.60
CA ALA A 112 -15.27 4.06 -12.72
C ALA A 112 -15.53 5.54 -12.40
N PHE A 113 -14.56 6.25 -11.83
CA PHE A 113 -14.73 7.66 -11.47
C PHE A 113 -14.65 8.57 -12.70
N PRO A 114 -15.53 9.59 -12.80
CA PRO A 114 -15.63 10.44 -14.00
C PRO A 114 -14.48 11.45 -14.14
N SER A 115 -13.69 11.65 -13.10
CA SER A 115 -12.56 12.60 -13.11
C SER A 115 -11.53 12.27 -12.04
N MET A 116 -10.31 12.78 -12.24
CA MET A 116 -9.23 12.69 -11.25
C MET A 116 -9.61 13.32 -9.91
N ASP A 117 -10.34 14.44 -9.91
CA ASP A 117 -10.80 15.08 -8.69
C ASP A 117 -11.78 14.20 -7.91
N ALA A 118 -12.69 13.52 -8.61
CA ALA A 118 -13.62 12.59 -7.98
C ALA A 118 -12.87 11.39 -7.37
N THR A 119 -11.89 10.84 -8.08
CA THR A 119 -11.03 9.77 -7.58
C THR A 119 -10.23 10.21 -6.35
N THR A 120 -9.59 11.38 -6.42
CA THR A 120 -8.80 11.96 -5.32
C THR A 120 -9.64 12.17 -4.06
N LYS A 121 -10.87 12.68 -4.23
CA LYS A 121 -11.82 12.85 -3.12
C LYS A 121 -12.22 11.51 -2.50
N ALA A 122 -12.49 10.50 -3.34
CA ALA A 122 -12.85 9.17 -2.89
C ALA A 122 -11.70 8.50 -2.12
N VAL A 123 -10.47 8.51 -2.65
CA VAL A 123 -9.29 7.96 -1.95
C VAL A 123 -9.03 8.67 -0.62
N SER A 124 -9.15 10.02 -0.61
CA SER A 124 -8.97 10.81 0.63
C SER A 124 -10.02 10.48 1.70
N GLY A 125 -11.20 10.05 1.30
CA GLY A 125 -12.30 9.69 2.18
C GLY A 125 -12.30 8.24 2.67
N LEU A 126 -11.35 7.40 2.22
CA LEU A 126 -11.30 6.00 2.63
C LEU A 126 -11.02 5.87 4.13
N ASP A 127 -11.85 5.08 4.80
CA ASP A 127 -11.65 4.73 6.20
C ASP A 127 -10.40 3.89 6.40
N ALA A 128 -9.61 4.20 7.45
CA ALA A 128 -8.34 3.53 7.71
C ALA A 128 -8.52 2.04 8.06
N ALA A 129 -9.62 1.66 8.73
CA ALA A 129 -9.87 0.27 9.05
C ALA A 129 -10.23 -0.53 7.79
N VAL A 130 -10.97 0.06 6.86
CA VAL A 130 -11.27 -0.55 5.55
C VAL A 130 -9.98 -0.74 4.77
N VAL A 131 -9.13 0.28 4.68
CA VAL A 131 -7.83 0.18 3.99
C VAL A 131 -6.96 -0.92 4.60
N ASN A 132 -6.87 -1.00 5.92
CA ASN A 132 -6.09 -2.04 6.58
C ASN A 132 -6.65 -3.45 6.30
N ALA A 133 -7.98 -3.62 6.32
CA ALA A 133 -8.59 -4.91 6.04
C ALA A 133 -8.41 -5.35 4.57
N ASP A 134 -8.48 -4.41 3.62
CA ASP A 134 -8.18 -4.66 2.20
C ASP A 134 -6.71 -5.07 2.01
N LEU A 135 -5.78 -4.40 2.69
CA LEU A 135 -4.35 -4.72 2.65
C LEU A 135 -4.02 -6.04 3.36
N ASP A 136 -4.72 -6.38 4.45
CA ASP A 136 -4.62 -7.69 5.09
C ASP A 136 -5.06 -8.81 4.14
N ALA A 137 -6.17 -8.61 3.42
CA ALA A 137 -6.61 -9.57 2.41
C ALA A 137 -5.58 -9.76 1.30
N ALA A 138 -4.94 -8.66 0.85
CA ALA A 138 -3.85 -8.72 -0.14
C ALA A 138 -2.63 -9.49 0.40
N ALA A 139 -2.24 -9.26 1.65
CA ALA A 139 -1.13 -9.95 2.28
C ALA A 139 -1.42 -11.44 2.53
N ASP A 140 -2.66 -11.77 2.89
CA ASP A 140 -3.07 -13.16 3.10
C ASP A 140 -3.20 -13.92 1.76
N TYR A 141 -3.59 -13.24 0.69
CA TYR A 141 -3.50 -13.78 -0.66
C TYR A 141 -2.05 -14.02 -1.08
N ALA A 142 -1.16 -13.04 -0.87
CA ALA A 142 0.26 -13.13 -1.18
C ALA A 142 0.93 -14.36 -0.55
N LYS A 143 0.56 -14.73 0.68
CA LYS A 143 1.05 -15.94 1.36
C LYS A 143 0.65 -17.24 0.67
N LYS A 144 -0.48 -17.23 -0.03
CA LYS A 144 -1.04 -18.41 -0.69
C LYS A 144 -0.58 -18.60 -2.13
N ILE A 145 0.13 -17.62 -2.71
CA ILE A 145 0.66 -17.70 -4.07
C ILE A 145 1.74 -18.82 -4.12
N PRO A 146 1.56 -19.88 -4.93
CA PRO A 146 2.52 -20.99 -4.97
C PRO A 146 3.92 -20.58 -5.42
N ALA A 147 4.01 -19.54 -6.26
CA ALA A 147 5.26 -18.98 -6.76
C ALA A 147 5.94 -18.03 -5.76
N ALA A 148 5.31 -17.71 -4.62
CA ALA A 148 5.89 -16.85 -3.60
C ALA A 148 6.94 -17.58 -2.76
N ASN A 149 8.01 -16.85 -2.35
CA ASN A 149 9.08 -17.37 -1.51
C ASN A 149 8.84 -17.11 0.00
N GLY A 150 7.67 -16.59 0.37
CA GLY A 150 7.29 -16.25 1.75
C GLY A 150 7.76 -14.89 2.24
N LYS A 151 8.54 -14.14 1.48
CA LYS A 151 8.91 -12.75 1.80
C LYS A 151 7.85 -11.81 1.22
N ILE A 152 7.19 -11.05 2.10
CA ILE A 152 6.13 -10.11 1.73
C ILE A 152 6.53 -8.72 2.19
N ALA A 153 6.57 -7.77 1.28
CA ALA A 153 6.78 -6.37 1.57
C ALA A 153 5.57 -5.54 1.14
N VAL A 154 5.46 -4.35 1.71
CA VAL A 154 4.53 -3.32 1.24
C VAL A 154 5.32 -2.15 0.66
N ALA A 155 4.92 -1.64 -0.49
CA ALA A 155 5.45 -0.43 -1.10
C ALA A 155 4.30 0.50 -1.45
N GLY A 156 4.38 1.77 -1.08
CA GLY A 156 3.32 2.72 -1.36
C GLY A 156 3.87 4.09 -1.74
N PHE A 157 3.09 4.82 -2.52
CA PHE A 157 3.49 6.09 -3.13
C PHE A 157 2.51 7.20 -2.73
N CYS A 158 3.00 8.38 -2.35
CA CYS A 158 2.19 9.53 -1.95
C CYS A 158 1.26 9.19 -0.76
N TRP A 159 -0.05 9.25 -0.97
CA TRP A 159 -1.05 8.76 -0.02
C TRP A 159 -0.78 7.29 0.35
N GLY A 160 -0.52 6.45 -0.65
CA GLY A 160 -0.13 5.05 -0.44
C GLY A 160 1.19 4.90 0.33
N GLY A 161 2.11 5.85 0.22
CA GLY A 161 3.33 5.90 1.03
C GLY A 161 3.02 6.02 2.51
N SER A 162 2.11 6.93 2.89
CA SER A 162 1.64 7.03 4.28
C SER A 162 0.88 5.76 4.71
N LYS A 163 0.13 5.13 3.80
CA LYS A 163 -0.59 3.87 4.10
C LYS A 163 0.37 2.69 4.25
N SER A 164 1.44 2.60 3.47
CA SER A 164 2.45 1.55 3.65
C SER A 164 3.16 1.65 5.00
N PHE A 165 3.44 2.86 5.46
CA PHE A 165 4.02 3.08 6.79
C PHE A 165 3.02 2.71 7.91
N ALA A 166 1.77 3.14 7.79
CA ALA A 166 0.71 2.79 8.74
C ALA A 166 0.44 1.28 8.76
N PHE A 167 0.47 0.63 7.60
CA PHE A 167 0.30 -0.82 7.49
C PHE A 167 1.44 -1.59 8.15
N ALA A 168 2.68 -1.08 8.14
CA ALA A 168 3.79 -1.66 8.90
C ALA A 168 3.57 -1.59 10.42
N ALA A 169 2.83 -0.60 10.92
CA ALA A 169 2.40 -0.53 12.31
C ALA A 169 1.22 -1.46 12.61
N HIS A 170 0.38 -1.74 11.63
CA HIS A 170 -0.77 -2.64 11.74
C HIS A 170 -0.34 -4.12 11.64
N ARG A 171 0.37 -4.50 10.58
CA ARG A 171 0.72 -5.89 10.25
C ARG A 171 2.12 -6.27 10.69
N LYS A 172 2.25 -7.44 11.36
CA LYS A 172 3.51 -7.83 12.06
C LYS A 172 4.40 -8.80 11.28
N ASP A 173 3.91 -9.39 10.20
CA ASP A 173 4.60 -10.40 9.40
C ASP A 173 5.11 -9.90 8.04
N LEU A 174 5.27 -8.58 7.91
CA LEU A 174 5.94 -7.99 6.76
C LEU A 174 7.46 -8.16 6.85
N SER A 175 8.10 -8.42 5.73
CA SER A 175 9.57 -8.46 5.61
C SER A 175 10.18 -7.06 5.53
N ALA A 176 9.46 -6.09 4.97
CA ALA A 176 9.84 -4.69 4.87
C ALA A 176 8.64 -3.81 4.51
N ALA A 177 8.77 -2.50 4.77
CA ALA A 177 7.87 -1.48 4.26
C ALA A 177 8.68 -0.38 3.54
N PHE A 178 8.22 0.00 2.34
CA PHE A 178 8.83 1.01 1.50
C PHE A 178 7.87 2.20 1.36
N VAL A 179 8.33 3.37 1.78
CA VAL A 179 7.53 4.58 1.94
C VAL A 179 8.04 5.65 0.98
N PHE A 180 7.34 5.85 -0.14
CA PHE A 180 7.68 6.90 -1.08
C PHE A 180 6.88 8.16 -0.79
N TYR A 181 7.59 9.24 -0.44
CA TYR A 181 7.04 10.59 -0.14
C TYR A 181 5.71 10.57 0.65
N GLY A 182 5.68 9.72 1.68
CA GLY A 182 4.56 9.56 2.63
C GLY A 182 4.96 9.88 4.06
N THR A 183 4.01 10.27 4.90
CA THR A 183 4.22 10.56 6.31
C THR A 183 4.10 9.31 7.19
N GLY A 184 4.80 9.29 8.33
CA GLY A 184 4.68 8.22 9.31
C GLY A 184 3.36 8.24 10.08
N PRO A 185 2.96 7.11 10.70
CA PRO A 185 1.84 7.05 11.62
C PRO A 185 2.21 7.74 12.95
N SER A 186 1.18 8.10 13.73
CA SER A 186 1.36 8.69 15.06
C SER A 186 1.96 7.71 16.08
N ASP A 187 1.70 6.41 15.94
CA ASP A 187 2.30 5.35 16.78
C ASP A 187 3.14 4.40 15.93
N VAL A 188 4.44 4.41 16.22
CA VAL A 188 5.45 3.55 15.57
C VAL A 188 5.87 2.37 16.45
N THR A 189 5.39 2.29 17.69
CA THR A 189 5.87 1.33 18.70
C THR A 189 5.58 -0.12 18.32
N THR A 190 4.53 -0.34 17.56
CA THR A 190 4.08 -1.66 17.13
C THR A 190 4.78 -2.18 15.86
N ILE A 191 5.57 -1.37 15.16
CA ILE A 191 6.27 -1.76 13.94
C ILE A 191 7.29 -2.86 14.24
N THR A 192 7.30 -3.90 13.41
CA THR A 192 8.25 -5.03 13.50
C THR A 192 9.18 -5.10 12.29
N ALA A 193 8.67 -4.74 11.12
CA ALA A 193 9.43 -4.75 9.88
C ALA A 193 10.36 -3.52 9.77
N PRO A 194 11.51 -3.63 9.11
CA PRO A 194 12.29 -2.46 8.72
C PRO A 194 11.47 -1.57 7.77
N VAL A 195 11.58 -0.26 7.97
CA VAL A 195 10.94 0.76 7.14
C VAL A 195 12.01 1.55 6.40
N TYR A 196 11.83 1.68 5.09
CA TYR A 196 12.73 2.41 4.20
C TYR A 196 11.97 3.60 3.60
N GLY A 197 12.45 4.81 3.87
CA GLY A 197 11.86 6.05 3.38
C GLY A 197 12.56 6.55 2.11
N PHE A 198 11.77 7.11 1.17
CA PHE A 198 12.21 7.69 -0.09
C PHE A 198 11.56 9.07 -0.22
N TYR A 199 12.30 10.11 0.10
CA TYR A 199 11.78 11.46 0.28
C TYR A 199 12.37 12.44 -0.73
N ALA A 200 11.69 13.55 -0.93
CA ALA A 200 12.05 14.57 -1.91
C ALA A 200 12.35 15.90 -1.20
N GLU A 201 13.54 16.48 -1.38
CA GLU A 201 13.95 17.72 -0.71
C GLU A 201 12.98 18.90 -0.92
N LYS A 202 12.32 18.95 -2.09
CA LYS A 202 11.36 20.02 -2.41
C LYS A 202 9.90 19.70 -2.01
N ASP A 203 9.67 18.60 -1.31
CA ASP A 203 8.37 18.27 -0.69
C ASP A 203 8.32 18.75 0.75
N ALA A 204 8.30 20.07 0.96
CA ALA A 204 8.39 20.69 2.29
C ALA A 204 7.35 20.14 3.29
N ARG A 205 6.16 19.73 2.81
CA ARG A 205 5.09 19.19 3.66
C ARG A 205 5.47 17.84 4.26
N VAL A 206 6.03 16.94 3.48
CA VAL A 206 6.43 15.60 3.94
C VAL A 206 7.80 15.67 4.62
N ASP A 207 8.74 16.42 4.05
CA ASP A 207 10.11 16.55 4.55
C ASP A 207 10.13 17.05 6.00
N ALA A 208 9.27 18.02 6.33
CA ALA A 208 9.13 18.54 7.71
C ALA A 208 8.73 17.47 8.75
N THR A 209 8.19 16.31 8.32
CA THR A 209 7.79 15.23 9.24
C THR A 209 8.90 14.22 9.52
N ILE A 210 9.96 14.20 8.69
CA ILE A 210 11.01 13.17 8.74
C ILE A 210 11.79 13.21 10.06
N PRO A 211 12.23 14.37 10.59
CA PRO A 211 13.00 14.42 11.84
C PRO A 211 12.23 13.81 13.01
N ALA A 212 10.99 14.25 13.22
CA ALA A 212 10.14 13.74 14.32
C ALA A 212 9.85 12.24 14.18
N THR A 213 9.60 11.76 12.96
CA THR A 213 9.41 10.32 12.66
C THR A 213 10.68 9.52 12.95
N THR A 214 11.85 10.06 12.58
CA THR A 214 13.15 9.41 12.84
C THR A 214 13.41 9.28 14.33
N ASP A 215 13.16 10.35 15.09
CA ASP A 215 13.32 10.33 16.55
C ASP A 215 12.36 9.35 17.22
N ALA A 216 11.09 9.30 16.81
CA ALA A 216 10.11 8.36 17.33
C ALA A 216 10.48 6.91 17.04
N MET A 217 10.91 6.60 15.81
CA MET A 217 11.37 5.26 15.41
C MET A 217 12.61 4.84 16.19
N LYS A 218 13.58 5.74 16.37
CA LYS A 218 14.77 5.51 17.16
C LYS A 218 14.44 5.27 18.64
N ALA A 219 13.59 6.09 19.23
CA ALA A 219 13.15 5.94 20.62
C ALA A 219 12.41 4.61 20.86
N ALA A 220 11.64 4.14 19.86
CA ALA A 220 10.97 2.85 19.90
C ALA A 220 11.87 1.66 19.55
N GLY A 221 13.16 1.87 19.24
CA GLY A 221 14.10 0.81 18.83
C GLY A 221 13.74 0.17 17.48
N LYS A 222 13.09 0.93 16.58
CA LYS A 222 12.64 0.46 15.27
C LYS A 222 13.62 0.86 14.16
N LYS A 223 13.73 -0.01 13.14
CA LYS A 223 14.58 0.30 11.99
C LYS A 223 13.84 1.24 11.04
N PHE A 224 14.36 2.45 10.89
CA PHE A 224 13.94 3.42 9.88
C PHE A 224 15.16 3.93 9.13
N ASP A 225 15.12 3.86 7.81
CA ASP A 225 16.22 4.26 6.92
C ASP A 225 15.68 5.21 5.85
N PRO A 226 15.54 6.52 6.18
CA PRO A 226 15.09 7.54 5.24
C PRO A 226 16.24 8.01 4.35
N VAL A 227 15.95 8.21 3.07
CA VAL A 227 16.81 8.89 2.10
C VAL A 227 16.02 10.02 1.47
N THR A 228 16.57 11.24 1.51
CA THR A 228 16.02 12.42 0.82
C THR A 228 16.83 12.67 -0.45
N TYR A 229 16.16 12.83 -1.57
CA TYR A 229 16.76 13.05 -2.88
C TYR A 229 16.82 14.56 -3.18
N ASP A 230 18.03 15.06 -3.38
CA ASP A 230 18.30 16.48 -3.60
C ASP A 230 17.59 17.04 -4.83
N GLY A 231 16.96 18.20 -4.71
CA GLY A 231 16.26 18.90 -5.76
C GLY A 231 14.93 18.26 -6.22
N ALA A 232 14.65 17.02 -5.77
CA ALA A 232 13.45 16.30 -6.18
C ALA A 232 12.19 16.89 -5.52
N GLY A 233 11.08 16.84 -6.26
CA GLY A 233 9.74 17.19 -5.79
C GLY A 233 8.87 15.97 -5.46
N HIS A 234 7.71 16.24 -4.85
CA HIS A 234 6.73 15.22 -4.56
C HIS A 234 6.33 14.42 -5.83
N GLY A 235 6.22 13.11 -5.72
CA GLY A 235 5.82 12.26 -6.84
C GLY A 235 6.94 11.99 -7.86
N PHE A 236 8.21 12.13 -7.48
CA PHE A 236 9.36 11.94 -8.38
C PHE A 236 9.39 10.56 -9.05
N MET A 237 8.70 9.53 -8.51
CA MET A 237 8.63 8.22 -9.15
C MET A 237 7.82 8.23 -10.46
N ARG A 238 7.08 9.30 -10.75
CA ARG A 238 6.36 9.50 -12.02
C ARG A 238 7.16 10.31 -13.05
N ALA A 239 8.34 10.79 -12.67
CA ALA A 239 9.12 11.71 -13.50
C ALA A 239 9.78 11.01 -14.69
N GLY A 240 9.68 11.64 -15.85
CA GLY A 240 10.31 11.17 -17.06
C GLY A 240 9.68 9.92 -17.69
N GLU A 241 8.58 9.46 -17.14
CA GLU A 241 7.87 8.28 -17.64
C GLU A 241 6.95 8.60 -18.82
N ASP A 242 6.34 9.79 -18.84
CA ASP A 242 5.55 10.27 -19.99
C ASP A 242 6.47 10.83 -21.07
N PRO A 243 6.62 10.13 -22.21
CA PRO A 243 7.48 10.60 -23.30
C PRO A 243 6.97 11.88 -23.97
N THR A 244 5.68 12.23 -23.80
CA THR A 244 5.08 13.44 -24.36
C THR A 244 5.23 14.66 -23.46
N GLN A 245 5.46 14.43 -22.16
CA GLN A 245 5.63 15.47 -21.13
C GLN A 245 6.82 15.13 -20.21
N PRO A 246 8.04 15.11 -20.72
CA PRO A 246 9.22 14.64 -19.96
C PRO A 246 9.54 15.51 -18.73
N THR A 247 9.10 16.76 -18.71
CA THR A 247 9.28 17.66 -17.55
C THR A 247 8.02 17.75 -16.67
N GLY A 248 6.87 17.28 -17.15
CA GLY A 248 5.58 17.52 -16.48
C GLY A 248 5.30 19.03 -16.30
N ASN A 249 4.73 19.40 -15.14
CA ASN A 249 4.45 20.80 -14.77
C ASN A 249 5.55 21.39 -13.86
N THR A 250 6.81 21.00 -14.06
CA THR A 250 7.94 21.45 -13.21
C THR A 250 8.98 22.24 -14.02
N THR A 251 9.90 22.91 -13.33
CA THR A 251 11.04 23.54 -14.00
C THR A 251 11.97 22.46 -14.58
N PRO A 252 12.77 22.78 -15.63
CA PRO A 252 13.74 21.84 -16.19
C PRO A 252 14.70 21.26 -15.15
N GLU A 253 15.12 22.07 -14.17
CA GLU A 253 16.03 21.66 -13.09
C GLU A 253 15.35 20.65 -12.17
N MET A 254 14.12 20.91 -11.74
CA MET A 254 13.35 19.98 -10.91
C MET A 254 13.01 18.71 -11.69
N ALA A 255 12.70 18.80 -12.98
CA ALA A 255 12.45 17.63 -13.82
C ALA A 255 13.69 16.73 -13.93
N ALA A 256 14.88 17.32 -14.09
CA ALA A 256 16.14 16.58 -14.09
C ALA A 256 16.44 15.93 -12.74
N ALA A 257 16.20 16.65 -11.63
CA ALA A 257 16.35 16.12 -10.28
C ALA A 257 15.36 14.99 -9.99
N ASN A 258 14.09 15.14 -10.39
CA ASN A 258 13.06 14.11 -10.26
C ASN A 258 13.42 12.84 -11.04
N LYS A 259 13.92 12.97 -12.27
CA LYS A 259 14.37 11.82 -13.07
C LYS A 259 15.51 11.08 -12.40
N LYS A 260 16.51 11.80 -11.91
CA LYS A 260 17.64 11.23 -11.15
C LYS A 260 17.15 10.53 -9.87
N ALA A 261 16.24 11.17 -9.13
CA ALA A 261 15.65 10.61 -7.91
C ALA A 261 14.86 9.34 -8.19
N ARG A 262 14.10 9.29 -9.31
CA ARG A 262 13.40 8.09 -9.74
C ARG A 262 14.35 6.93 -10.01
N GLU A 263 15.39 7.17 -10.80
CA GLU A 263 16.40 6.14 -11.13
C GLU A 263 17.09 5.61 -9.86
N GLN A 264 17.52 6.50 -8.98
CA GLN A 264 18.15 6.14 -7.71
C GLN A 264 17.18 5.45 -6.75
N GLY A 265 15.97 5.97 -6.63
CA GLY A 265 14.93 5.42 -5.77
C GLY A 265 14.49 4.03 -6.21
N PHE A 266 14.29 3.82 -7.51
CA PHE A 266 13.95 2.51 -8.06
C PHE A 266 15.09 1.50 -7.85
N THR A 267 16.33 1.88 -8.15
CA THR A 267 17.50 1.02 -7.92
C THR A 267 17.63 0.63 -6.45
N ARG A 268 17.47 1.59 -5.52
CA ARG A 268 17.49 1.34 -4.08
C ARG A 268 16.36 0.40 -3.66
N LEU A 269 15.13 0.62 -4.13
CA LEU A 269 13.98 -0.25 -3.86
C LEU A 269 14.27 -1.69 -4.27
N VAL A 270 14.69 -1.90 -5.52
CA VAL A 270 15.01 -3.23 -6.07
C VAL A 270 16.10 -3.92 -5.27
N THR A 271 17.17 -3.19 -4.91
CA THR A 271 18.28 -3.72 -4.10
C THR A 271 17.78 -4.19 -2.73
N LEU A 272 17.04 -3.34 -2.03
CA LEU A 272 16.52 -3.63 -0.70
C LEU A 272 15.54 -4.82 -0.71
N ILE A 273 14.70 -4.96 -1.74
CA ILE A 273 13.80 -6.10 -1.88
C ILE A 273 14.58 -7.41 -2.08
N LYS A 274 15.63 -7.39 -2.91
CA LYS A 274 16.51 -8.56 -3.13
C LYS A 274 17.24 -8.98 -1.86
N GLU A 275 17.58 -8.03 -1.01
CA GLU A 275 18.26 -8.25 0.28
C GLU A 275 17.33 -8.57 1.45
N MET A 276 16.00 -8.50 1.26
CA MET A 276 15.05 -8.75 2.34
C MET A 276 15.29 -10.11 3.01
N LYS A 277 15.30 -10.10 4.33
CA LYS A 277 15.20 -11.33 5.14
C LYS A 277 13.73 -11.73 5.26
N SER A 278 13.46 -13.01 5.54
CA SER A 278 12.12 -13.44 5.93
C SER A 278 11.66 -12.68 7.17
N ALA A 279 10.35 -12.41 7.27
CA ALA A 279 9.78 -11.79 8.47
C ALA A 279 10.18 -12.59 9.72
N PRO A 280 10.35 -11.93 10.87
CA PRO A 280 10.57 -12.64 12.14
C PRO A 280 9.41 -13.61 12.36
N VAL A 281 9.72 -14.90 12.57
CA VAL A 281 8.71 -15.87 12.99
C VAL A 281 8.27 -15.44 14.39
N ALA A 282 6.99 -15.08 14.57
CA ALA A 282 6.45 -14.88 15.90
C ALA A 282 6.68 -16.17 16.69
N SER A 283 7.61 -16.14 17.65
CA SER A 283 7.84 -17.27 18.54
C SER A 283 6.59 -17.44 19.41
N ASN A 284 5.72 -18.37 19.02
CA ASN A 284 4.72 -18.91 19.92
C ASN A 284 5.44 -19.70 21.01
N THR A 285 6.12 -18.99 21.90
CA THR A 285 6.58 -19.58 23.16
C THR A 285 5.34 -19.66 24.05
N THR A 286 4.49 -20.63 23.77
CA THR A 286 3.57 -21.15 24.74
C THR A 286 4.47 -21.73 25.85
N ARG A 287 4.72 -20.91 26.85
CA ARG A 287 5.36 -21.34 28.08
C ARG A 287 4.45 -22.41 28.66
N ASN A 288 4.71 -23.70 28.35
CA ASN A 288 4.19 -24.82 29.11
C ASN A 288 4.66 -24.61 30.55
N LYS A 289 3.83 -23.96 31.35
CA LYS A 289 3.93 -24.07 32.79
C LYS A 289 3.66 -25.53 33.12
N THR A 290 4.74 -26.29 33.30
CA THR A 290 4.72 -27.59 33.93
C THR A 290 4.06 -27.39 35.30
N VAL A 291 2.81 -27.80 35.41
CA VAL A 291 2.12 -27.92 36.71
C VAL A 291 2.81 -29.07 37.43
N ALA A 292 3.71 -28.68 38.32
CA ALA A 292 4.26 -29.64 39.28
C ALA A 292 3.09 -30.14 40.14
N THR A 293 2.65 -31.36 39.89
CA THR A 293 1.73 -32.10 40.75
C THR A 293 2.41 -32.34 42.10
N ARG A 294 2.08 -31.52 43.09
CA ARG A 294 2.33 -31.84 44.48
C ARG A 294 1.51 -33.08 44.82
N LYS A 295 2.17 -34.24 45.05
CA LYS A 295 1.59 -35.37 45.75
C LYS A 295 1.27 -34.92 47.18
N SER A 296 -0.01 -34.72 47.44
CA SER A 296 -0.54 -34.59 48.81
C SER A 296 -0.61 -35.98 49.41
N ALA A 297 0.14 -36.20 50.48
CA ALA A 297 0.03 -37.37 51.31
C ALA A 297 -1.31 -37.34 52.04
N ALA A 298 -2.04 -38.46 52.00
CA ALA A 298 -3.28 -38.66 52.71
C ALA A 298 -2.99 -38.80 54.22
N PRO A 299 -3.79 -38.19 55.12
CA PRO A 299 -3.75 -38.54 56.54
C PRO A 299 -4.65 -39.74 56.78
N ALA A 300 -4.18 -40.60 57.75
CA ALA A 300 -4.79 -41.85 58.19
C ALA A 300 -6.18 -41.65 58.77
N MET A 301 -7.08 -42.57 58.41
CA MET A 301 -8.38 -42.79 59.06
C MET A 301 -8.18 -43.20 60.56
N GLN A 302 -8.85 -42.45 61.43
CA GLN A 302 -9.18 -42.95 62.77
C GLN A 302 -10.72 -43.09 62.81
N CYS A 303 -11.12 -44.37 63.07
CA CYS A 303 -12.49 -44.72 63.39
C CYS A 303 -12.81 -44.26 64.82
N HIS A 304 -13.95 -43.64 65.00
CA HIS A 304 -14.64 -43.63 66.29
C HIS A 304 -16.16 -43.68 66.06
N ASP A 305 -16.74 -44.60 66.75
CA ASP A 305 -18.12 -45.08 66.80
C ASP A 305 -19.09 -44.09 67.46
N PRO A 306 -20.39 -44.30 67.29
CA PRO A 306 -21.41 -43.31 67.56
C PRO A 306 -22.05 -43.46 68.95
N ALA A 307 -22.55 -42.42 69.52
CA ALA A 307 -23.74 -42.47 70.40
C ALA A 307 -24.23 -41.08 70.91
N THR A 308 -25.56 -40.97 70.92
CA THR A 308 -26.43 -40.19 71.80
C THR A 308 -26.71 -38.73 71.38
N GLN A 309 -27.93 -38.52 70.79
CA GLN A 309 -29.15 -37.96 71.43
C GLN A 309 -28.92 -36.61 72.18
N THR A 310 -29.64 -35.58 71.82
CA THR A 310 -31.02 -35.23 72.18
C THR A 310 -31.41 -33.86 71.66
N ALA A 311 -32.64 -33.78 71.29
CA ALA A 311 -33.66 -32.75 71.26
C ALA A 311 -33.40 -31.37 71.93
N GLY A 312 -33.99 -30.32 71.39
CA GLY A 312 -34.25 -29.05 72.05
C GLY A 312 -34.67 -27.92 71.11
N SER A 313 -35.91 -27.90 70.81
CA SER A 313 -36.81 -26.76 70.52
C SER A 313 -36.31 -25.37 70.95
N MET A 314 -36.38 -24.42 70.08
CA MET A 314 -37.29 -23.25 69.98
C MET A 314 -36.92 -22.42 68.80
#